data_8654caac81b95208dfbd7f628735aaa9
#
_entry.id   8654caac81b95208dfbd7f628735aaa9
#
_cell.length_a   1.000
_cell.length_b   1.000
_cell.length_c   1.000
_cell.angle_alpha   90.00
_cell.angle_beta   90.00
_cell.angle_gamma   90.00
#
_symmetry.space_group_name_H-M   'P 1'
#
loop_
_entity.id
_entity.type
_entity.pdbx_description
1 polymer ?
#
loop_
_entity_poly.entity_id
_entity_poly.type
_entity_poly.pdbx_seq_one_letter_code
_entity_poly.pdbx_strand_id
1 'polypeptide(L)'
;EALARIGRKRHITVYTRHYQVAVRLAAQKHLVVTVPSKLALQMRDNAQIAIKTPPFEIPPFELKMAWSPLLQRNPGHQWMRRLITEVAQTLDRGSKATHPAVTFME
;
A
#
# COMPACT_ATOMS: atom_id res chain seq x y z
N GLU A 1 4.89 -13.86 7.56
CA GLU A 1 4.08 -14.36 8.69
C GLU A 1 2.70 -14.89 8.27
N ALA A 2 1.90 -14.17 7.48
CA ALA A 2 0.54 -14.59 7.09
C ALA A 2 0.53 -15.96 6.35
N LEU A 3 1.44 -16.17 5.41
CA LEU A 3 1.58 -17.46 4.71
C LEU A 3 2.03 -18.60 5.62
N ALA A 4 2.87 -18.31 6.61
CA ALA A 4 3.33 -19.32 7.55
C ALA A 4 2.20 -19.88 8.41
N ARG A 5 1.18 -19.06 8.73
CA ARG A 5 -0.02 -19.50 9.48
C ARG A 5 -0.83 -20.57 8.75
N ILE A 6 -0.78 -20.57 7.43
CA ILE A 6 -1.45 -21.58 6.59
C ILE A 6 -0.48 -22.63 6.05
N GLY A 7 0.71 -22.78 6.65
CA GLY A 7 1.71 -23.77 6.28
C GLY A 7 2.34 -23.54 4.90
N ARG A 8 2.26 -22.34 4.36
CA ARG A 8 2.80 -21.99 3.04
C ARG A 8 4.04 -21.12 3.16
N LYS A 9 4.95 -21.29 2.21
CA LYS A 9 6.15 -20.46 2.05
C LYS A 9 6.13 -19.84 0.66
N ARG A 10 6.63 -18.61 0.55
CA ARG A 10 6.85 -17.99 -0.76
C ARG A 10 8.32 -18.07 -1.14
N HIS A 11 8.57 -18.26 -2.40
CA HIS A 11 9.90 -18.11 -2.97
C HIS A 11 10.13 -16.62 -3.28
N ILE A 12 11.17 -16.03 -2.68
CA ILE A 12 11.51 -14.61 -2.91
C ILE A 12 12.56 -14.56 -4.01
N THR A 13 12.17 -14.05 -5.16
CA THR A 13 13.06 -13.89 -6.31
C THR A 13 13.81 -12.56 -6.25
N VAL A 14 13.13 -11.49 -5.79
CA VAL A 14 13.69 -10.14 -5.72
C VAL A 14 13.28 -9.52 -4.39
N TYR A 15 14.21 -8.79 -3.78
CA TYR A 15 13.97 -8.01 -2.58
C TYR A 15 14.19 -6.52 -2.87
N THR A 16 13.23 -5.69 -2.56
CA THR A 16 13.31 -4.24 -2.70
C THR A 16 12.60 -3.54 -1.55
N ARG A 17 13.06 -2.36 -1.20
CA ARG A 17 12.44 -1.51 -0.18
C ARG A 17 11.38 -0.56 -0.73
N HIS A 18 11.27 -0.45 -2.05
CA HIS A 18 10.38 0.51 -2.70
C HIS A 18 9.22 -0.20 -3.40
N TYR A 19 8.01 0.05 -2.95
CA TYR A 19 6.81 -0.56 -3.51
C TYR A 19 6.64 -0.30 -5.01
N GLN A 20 6.91 0.92 -5.48
CA GLN A 20 6.80 1.27 -6.90
C GLN A 20 7.74 0.46 -7.78
N VAL A 21 8.97 0.24 -7.30
CA VAL A 21 9.95 -0.60 -8.00
C VAL A 21 9.49 -2.05 -8.02
N ALA A 22 8.96 -2.56 -6.90
CA ALA A 22 8.41 -3.90 -6.81
C ALA A 22 7.29 -4.14 -7.83
N VAL A 23 6.35 -3.19 -7.95
CA VAL A 23 5.23 -3.28 -8.90
C VAL A 23 5.72 -3.27 -10.34
N ARG A 24 6.65 -2.39 -10.69
CA ARG A 24 7.24 -2.32 -12.04
C ARG A 24 8.00 -3.60 -12.41
N LEU A 25 8.77 -4.15 -11.48
CA LEU A 25 9.48 -5.42 -11.69
C LEU A 25 8.50 -6.58 -11.85
N ALA A 26 7.45 -6.62 -11.04
CA ALA A 26 6.39 -7.62 -11.18
C ALA A 26 5.78 -7.56 -12.58
N ALA A 27 5.48 -6.34 -13.06
CA ALA A 27 4.97 -6.10 -14.41
C ALA A 27 5.86 -6.68 -15.51
N GLN A 28 7.15 -6.46 -15.41
CA GLN A 28 8.10 -6.85 -16.47
C GLN A 28 8.54 -8.32 -16.43
N LYS A 29 8.47 -8.93 -15.27
CA LYS A 29 9.06 -10.26 -15.01
C LYS A 29 8.04 -11.34 -14.63
N HIS A 30 6.75 -11.06 -14.78
CA HIS A 30 5.67 -11.98 -14.41
C HIS A 30 5.79 -12.47 -12.96
N LEU A 31 6.09 -11.54 -12.05
CA LEU A 31 6.24 -11.80 -10.64
C LEU A 31 4.98 -11.41 -9.87
N VAL A 32 4.84 -11.97 -8.67
CA VAL A 32 3.79 -11.63 -7.73
C VAL A 32 4.35 -10.72 -6.65
N VAL A 33 3.65 -9.63 -6.37
CA VAL A 33 4.02 -8.71 -5.29
C VAL A 33 2.81 -8.39 -4.41
N THR A 34 3.03 -8.26 -3.12
CA THR A 34 2.01 -7.79 -2.18
C THR A 34 2.30 -6.34 -1.83
N VAL A 35 1.35 -5.46 -2.12
CA VAL A 35 1.47 -4.03 -1.88
C VAL A 35 0.18 -3.48 -1.26
N PRO A 36 0.21 -2.30 -0.63
CA PRO A 36 -1.00 -1.65 -0.15
C PRO A 36 -2.02 -1.46 -1.27
N SER A 37 -3.29 -1.76 -1.01
CA SER A 37 -4.37 -1.71 -1.99
C SER A 37 -4.51 -0.37 -2.70
N LYS A 38 -4.38 0.72 -1.96
CA LYS A 38 -4.44 2.09 -2.51
C LYS A 38 -3.33 2.35 -3.53
N LEU A 39 -2.12 1.88 -3.26
CA LEU A 39 -0.99 1.99 -4.18
C LEU A 39 -1.21 1.13 -5.43
N ALA A 40 -1.70 -0.10 -5.26
CA ALA A 40 -2.01 -0.99 -6.38
C ALA A 40 -3.04 -0.36 -7.32
N LEU A 41 -4.10 0.25 -6.78
CA LEU A 41 -5.12 0.94 -7.57
C LEU A 41 -4.57 2.13 -8.35
N GLN A 42 -3.71 2.93 -7.75
CA GLN A 42 -3.07 4.07 -8.42
C GLN A 42 -2.14 3.64 -9.57
N MET A 43 -1.52 2.49 -9.45
CA MET A 43 -0.56 2.00 -10.44
C MET A 43 -1.19 1.10 -11.51
N ARG A 44 -2.45 0.71 -11.36
CA ARG A 44 -3.13 -0.25 -12.21
C ARG A 44 -3.06 0.11 -13.70
N ASP A 45 -3.39 1.35 -14.01
CA ASP A 45 -3.51 1.80 -15.40
C ASP A 45 -2.15 2.02 -16.08
N ASN A 46 -1.12 2.33 -15.29
CA ASN A 46 0.22 2.65 -15.80
C ASN A 46 1.15 1.43 -15.88
N ALA A 47 0.86 0.37 -15.14
CA ALA A 47 1.79 -0.75 -15.00
C ALA A 47 1.29 -2.05 -15.65
N GLN A 48 0.10 -2.06 -16.27
CA GLN A 48 -0.50 -3.27 -16.87
C GLN A 48 -0.50 -4.45 -15.90
N ILE A 49 -0.96 -4.21 -14.68
CA ILE A 49 -1.00 -5.21 -13.61
C ILE A 49 -2.42 -5.70 -13.34
N ALA A 50 -2.57 -6.97 -13.03
CA ALA A 50 -3.79 -7.53 -12.51
C ALA A 50 -3.78 -7.48 -10.98
N ILE A 51 -4.82 -6.91 -10.38
CA ILE A 51 -4.98 -6.82 -8.92
C ILE A 51 -5.90 -7.95 -8.47
N LYS A 52 -5.43 -8.77 -7.56
CA LYS A 52 -6.19 -9.89 -6.97
C LYS A 52 -6.22 -9.75 -5.45
N THR A 53 -7.31 -10.17 -4.84
CA THR A 53 -7.40 -10.30 -3.40
C THR A 53 -6.62 -11.53 -2.95
N PRO A 54 -5.77 -11.43 -1.91
CA PRO A 54 -5.06 -12.59 -1.39
C PRO A 54 -6.06 -13.65 -0.86
N PRO A 55 -5.77 -14.95 -1.05
CA PRO A 55 -6.62 -16.03 -0.55
C PRO A 55 -6.44 -16.29 0.97
N PHE A 56 -5.91 -15.33 1.70
CA PHE A 56 -5.68 -15.36 3.14
C PHE A 56 -5.78 -13.95 3.71
N GLU A 57 -6.12 -13.86 4.98
CA GLU A 57 -6.27 -12.58 5.65
C GLU A 57 -4.90 -11.94 5.91
N ILE A 58 -4.78 -10.66 5.52
CA ILE A 58 -3.64 -9.82 5.85
C ILE A 58 -4.16 -8.69 6.74
N PRO A 59 -3.64 -8.54 7.97
CA PRO A 59 -4.08 -7.47 8.85
C PRO A 59 -3.86 -6.10 8.19
N PRO A 60 -4.82 -5.18 8.29
CA PRO A 60 -4.63 -3.82 7.84
C PRO A 60 -3.57 -3.12 8.70
N PHE A 61 -2.94 -2.12 8.15
CA PHE A 61 -2.05 -1.23 8.90
C PHE A 61 -2.55 0.21 8.82
N GLU A 62 -2.35 0.93 9.90
CA GLU A 62 -2.69 2.35 9.98
C GLU A 62 -1.48 3.20 9.64
N LEU A 63 -1.70 4.23 8.83
CA LEU A 63 -0.74 5.33 8.67
C LEU A 63 -1.07 6.42 9.67
N LYS A 64 -0.09 6.81 10.46
CA LYS A 64 -0.24 7.86 11.47
C LYS A 64 0.69 9.03 11.15
N MET A 65 0.17 10.23 11.34
CA MET A 65 0.97 11.45 11.26
C MET A 65 1.51 11.78 12.64
N ALA A 66 2.82 11.98 12.73
CA ALA A 66 3.49 12.41 13.95
C ALA A 66 4.22 13.72 13.71
N TRP A 67 4.32 14.56 14.73
CA TRP A 67 5.04 15.83 14.68
C TRP A 67 5.65 16.15 16.04
N SER A 68 6.63 17.07 16.04
CA SER A 68 7.25 17.56 17.25
C SER A 68 6.24 18.37 18.10
N PRO A 69 6.21 18.20 19.43
CA PRO A 69 5.40 19.04 20.33
C PRO A 69 5.67 20.53 20.16
N LEU A 70 6.87 20.93 19.76
CA LEU A 70 7.24 22.33 19.51
C LEU A 70 6.43 22.96 18.37
N LEU A 71 5.95 22.16 17.42
CA LEU A 71 5.16 22.61 16.29
C LEU A 71 3.65 22.55 16.54
N GLN A 72 3.24 22.12 17.72
CA GLN A 72 1.83 21.93 18.06
C GLN A 72 0.98 23.17 17.84
N ARG A 73 1.49 24.33 18.25
CA ARG A 73 0.80 25.64 18.16
C ARG A 73 1.21 26.47 16.94
N ASN A 74 2.07 25.99 16.08
CA ASN A 74 2.47 26.73 14.88
C ASN A 74 1.32 26.76 13.86
N PRO A 75 0.80 27.95 13.46
CA PRO A 75 -0.36 28.04 12.58
C PRO A 75 -0.16 27.41 11.20
N GLY A 76 1.01 27.62 10.59
CA GLY A 76 1.35 27.05 9.30
C GLY A 76 1.41 25.52 9.34
N HIS A 77 2.00 24.97 10.41
CA HIS A 77 2.06 23.55 10.62
C HIS A 77 0.68 22.94 10.91
N GLN A 78 -0.17 23.64 11.66
CA GLN A 78 -1.57 23.23 11.89
C GLN A 78 -2.36 23.20 10.58
N TRP A 79 -2.18 24.19 9.73
CA TRP A 79 -2.81 24.24 8.40
C TRP A 79 -2.37 23.04 7.55
N MET A 80 -1.08 22.77 7.49
CA MET A 80 -0.55 21.62 6.73
C MET A 80 -1.10 20.28 7.24
N ARG A 81 -1.16 20.09 8.57
CA ARG A 81 -1.73 18.85 9.14
C ARG A 81 -3.19 18.67 8.76
N ARG A 82 -3.99 19.75 8.80
CA ARG A 82 -5.39 19.70 8.36
C ARG A 82 -5.50 19.32 6.89
N LEU A 83 -4.71 19.94 6.03
CA LEU A 83 -4.69 19.62 4.60
C LEU A 83 -4.35 18.15 4.34
N ILE A 84 -3.31 17.63 4.98
CA ILE A 84 -2.91 16.22 4.85
C ILE A 84 -4.05 15.30 5.32
N THR A 85 -4.70 15.64 6.43
CA THR A 85 -5.83 14.86 6.97
C THR A 85 -7.02 14.86 6.01
N GLU A 86 -7.38 15.99 5.43
CA GLU A 86 -8.46 16.12 4.45
C GLU A 86 -8.18 15.29 3.19
N VAL A 87 -6.97 15.39 2.66
CA VAL A 87 -6.55 14.58 1.49
C VAL A 87 -6.60 13.08 1.81
N ALA A 88 -6.10 12.67 2.97
CA ALA A 88 -6.13 11.27 3.39
C ALA A 88 -7.57 10.74 3.52
N GLN A 89 -8.48 11.52 4.12
CA GLN A 89 -9.90 11.17 4.24
C GLN A 89 -10.60 11.08 2.87
N THR A 90 -10.24 11.94 1.94
CA THR A 90 -10.77 11.88 0.57
C THR A 90 -10.35 10.59 -0.12
N LEU A 91 -9.09 10.18 0.04
CA LEU A 91 -8.58 8.92 -0.49
C LEU A 91 -9.26 7.70 0.17
N ASP A 92 -9.59 7.78 1.45
CA ASP A 92 -10.30 6.70 2.15
C ASP A 92 -11.74 6.53 1.66
N ARG A 93 -12.44 7.62 1.41
CA ARG A 93 -13.82 7.58 0.87
C ARG A 93 -13.89 6.99 -0.54
N GLY A 94 -12.87 7.19 -1.35
CA GLY A 94 -12.77 6.62 -2.69
C GLY A 94 -12.45 5.12 -2.72
N SER A 95 -11.96 4.57 -1.62
CA SER A 95 -11.56 3.17 -1.51
C SER A 95 -12.47 2.41 -0.57
N LYS A 96 -13.58 1.87 -1.08
CA LYS A 96 -14.41 0.89 -0.36
C LYS A 96 -13.75 -0.49 -0.17
N ALA A 97 -12.52 -0.67 -0.59
CA ALA A 97 -11.80 -1.93 -0.50
C ALA A 97 -10.82 -1.89 0.70
N THR A 98 -11.23 -2.47 1.79
CA THR A 98 -10.52 -2.54 3.07
C THR A 98 -9.46 -3.66 3.13
N HIS A 99 -9.02 -4.20 2.00
CA HIS A 99 -8.09 -5.32 2.00
C HIS A 99 -6.77 -4.96 1.31
N PRO A 100 -5.62 -5.43 1.86
CA PRO A 100 -4.37 -5.36 1.15
C PRO A 100 -4.50 -6.13 -0.17
N ALA A 101 -4.17 -5.49 -1.27
CA ALA A 101 -4.21 -6.12 -2.58
C ALA A 101 -2.91 -6.87 -2.84
N VAL A 102 -3.03 -8.09 -3.33
CA VAL A 102 -1.94 -8.82 -3.96
C VAL A 102 -2.03 -8.57 -5.45
N THR A 103 -0.94 -8.16 -6.03
CA THR A 103 -0.85 -7.96 -7.47
C THR A 103 -0.23 -9.21 -8.09
N PHE A 104 -1.01 -9.89 -8.93
CA PHE A 104 -0.53 -10.94 -9.79
C PHE A 104 -0.44 -10.39 -11.21
N MET A 105 0.52 -10.87 -11.97
CA MET A 105 0.63 -10.59 -13.39
C MET A 105 0.71 -11.90 -14.15
N GLU A 106 -0.15 -12.01 -15.12
CA GLU A 106 -0.02 -12.99 -16.20
C GLU A 106 0.78 -12.42 -17.35
#